data_d045b45df0136fd606de117279c9a022
#
_entry.id   d045b45df0136fd606de117279c9a022
#
_cell.length_a   1.000
_cell.length_b   1.000
_cell.length_c   1.000
_cell.angle_alpha   90.00
_cell.angle_beta   90.00
_cell.angle_gamma   90.00
#
_symmetry.space_group_name_H-M   'P 1'
#
loop_
_entity.id
_entity.type
_entity.pdbx_description
1 polymer ?
#
loop_
_entity_poly.entity_id
_entity_poly.type
_entity_poly.pdbx_seq_one_letter_code
_entity_poly.pdbx_strand_id
1 'polypeptide(L)'
;MIFQDPSASLDPRQSCGKAIEEVFEINTNLPAAVRKENAMDLLEKVGLKREHYYSYPHALSGGQKQRVGIARAIASEPSFVVLDEAVSALDVSVKAQILQLLDELSEEKKLTYFFITHDLGVAKHFCDRILVMYLGNICELAPSKELFRNRLHPYTESLLDSVPRLAIGEERKQVEVLEGEVPSAINPPKGCPFHTRCKKCMDICMVEKPKYVEAEPNHFVACHLYDKKEN
;
A
#
# COMPACT_ATOMS: atom_id res chain seq x y z
N MET A 1 -3.29 -5.88 10.69
CA MET A 1 -2.46 -4.85 10.01
C MET A 1 -1.03 -5.33 9.92
N ILE A 2 -0.36 -5.10 8.80
CA ILE A 2 1.06 -5.40 8.56
C ILE A 2 1.78 -4.06 8.39
N PHE A 3 2.84 -3.84 9.18
CA PHE A 3 3.52 -2.55 9.29
C PHE A 3 4.74 -2.43 8.38
N GLN A 4 5.16 -1.22 8.11
CA GLN A 4 6.30 -0.85 7.27
C GLN A 4 7.63 -1.44 7.79
N ASP A 5 7.87 -1.34 9.10
CA ASP A 5 9.08 -1.90 9.75
C ASP A 5 8.73 -3.18 10.51
N PRO A 6 9.09 -4.35 9.94
CA PRO A 6 8.84 -5.61 10.61
C PRO A 6 9.64 -5.76 11.91
N SER A 7 10.77 -5.06 12.06
CA SER A 7 11.57 -5.11 13.30
C SER A 7 10.89 -4.35 14.43
N ALA A 8 10.34 -3.17 14.15
CA ALA A 8 9.62 -2.37 15.14
C ALA A 8 8.25 -2.98 15.52
N SER A 9 7.70 -3.84 14.66
CA SER A 9 6.40 -4.48 14.89
C SER A 9 6.46 -5.75 15.76
N LEU A 10 7.65 -6.28 16.05
CA LEU A 10 7.86 -7.50 16.85
C LEU A 10 8.58 -7.14 18.15
N ASP A 11 8.11 -7.65 19.31
CA ASP A 11 8.85 -7.52 20.57
C ASP A 11 10.16 -8.33 20.49
N PRO A 12 11.34 -7.69 20.61
CA PRO A 12 12.62 -8.37 20.50
C PRO A 12 12.87 -9.39 21.62
N ARG A 13 12.10 -9.35 22.72
CA ARG A 13 12.19 -10.25 23.86
C ARG A 13 11.25 -11.45 23.76
N GLN A 14 10.37 -11.48 22.75
CA GLN A 14 9.43 -12.56 22.50
C GLN A 14 9.87 -13.39 21.30
N SER A 15 9.72 -14.73 21.36
CA SER A 15 9.98 -15.55 20.16
C SER A 15 8.91 -15.36 19.10
N CYS A 16 9.27 -15.57 17.84
CA CYS A 16 8.38 -15.35 16.70
C CYS A 16 7.09 -16.20 16.77
N GLY A 17 7.22 -17.45 17.25
CA GLY A 17 6.05 -18.30 17.45
C GLY A 17 5.14 -17.80 18.56
N LYS A 18 5.70 -17.28 19.64
CA LYS A 18 4.89 -16.68 20.72
C LYS A 18 4.15 -15.42 20.29
N ALA A 19 4.75 -14.60 19.42
CA ALA A 19 4.10 -13.43 18.87
C ALA A 19 2.87 -13.78 17.98
N ILE A 20 2.86 -14.96 17.37
CA ILE A 20 1.71 -15.50 16.63
C ILE A 20 0.72 -16.17 17.59
N GLU A 21 1.20 -16.95 18.55
CA GLU A 21 0.40 -17.66 19.54
C GLU A 21 -0.43 -16.71 20.40
N GLU A 22 0.09 -15.53 20.73
CA GLU A 22 -0.60 -14.45 21.46
C GLU A 22 -1.89 -14.02 20.75
N VAL A 23 -1.91 -13.99 19.41
CA VAL A 23 -3.12 -13.65 18.64
C VAL A 23 -4.22 -14.69 18.89
N PHE A 24 -3.87 -15.98 18.90
CA PHE A 24 -4.82 -17.03 19.24
C PHE A 24 -5.26 -16.96 20.69
N GLU A 25 -4.35 -16.62 21.63
CA GLU A 25 -4.67 -16.50 23.04
C GLU A 25 -5.71 -15.41 23.32
N ILE A 26 -5.58 -14.26 22.62
CA ILE A 26 -6.50 -13.13 22.76
C ILE A 26 -7.86 -13.38 22.09
N ASN A 27 -7.85 -14.05 20.95
CA ASN A 27 -9.06 -14.15 20.09
C ASN A 27 -9.78 -15.49 20.19
N THR A 28 -9.24 -16.50 20.90
CA THR A 28 -9.80 -17.84 20.95
C THR A 28 -9.68 -18.47 22.36
N ASN A 29 -10.46 -19.50 22.62
CA ASN A 29 -10.34 -20.32 23.84
C ASN A 29 -9.55 -21.62 23.60
N LEU A 30 -8.65 -21.65 22.61
CA LEU A 30 -7.90 -22.85 22.27
C LEU A 30 -6.88 -23.21 23.37
N PRO A 31 -6.68 -24.51 23.66
CA PRO A 31 -5.63 -24.96 24.56
C PRO A 31 -4.23 -24.53 24.07
N ALA A 32 -3.29 -24.29 25.00
CA ALA A 32 -1.94 -23.83 24.67
C ALA A 32 -1.21 -24.73 23.66
N ALA A 33 -1.38 -26.04 23.75
CA ALA A 33 -0.77 -27.00 22.81
C ALA A 33 -1.30 -26.81 21.38
N VAL A 34 -2.60 -26.53 21.21
CA VAL A 34 -3.24 -26.29 19.90
C VAL A 34 -2.83 -24.93 19.35
N ARG A 35 -2.77 -23.88 20.19
CA ARG A 35 -2.29 -22.55 19.77
C ARG A 35 -0.86 -22.61 19.23
N LYS A 36 0.01 -23.36 19.93
CA LYS A 36 1.39 -23.58 19.51
C LYS A 36 1.48 -24.28 18.16
N GLU A 37 0.71 -25.35 17.97
CA GLU A 37 0.67 -26.09 16.70
C GLU A 37 0.19 -25.21 15.55
N ASN A 38 -0.92 -24.50 15.76
CA ASN A 38 -1.44 -23.54 14.77
C ASN A 38 -0.42 -22.44 14.42
N ALA A 39 0.34 -21.96 15.41
CA ALA A 39 1.39 -20.97 15.14
C ALA A 39 2.54 -21.54 14.29
N MET A 40 2.92 -22.81 14.52
CA MET A 40 3.91 -23.50 13.68
C MET A 40 3.41 -23.74 12.26
N ASP A 41 2.14 -24.12 12.10
CA ASP A 41 1.49 -24.30 10.78
C ASP A 41 1.43 -22.98 10.00
N LEU A 42 1.12 -21.86 10.68
CA LEU A 42 1.16 -20.54 10.05
C LEU A 42 2.56 -20.12 9.63
N LEU A 43 3.60 -20.47 10.40
CA LEU A 43 4.98 -20.23 9.98
C LEU A 43 5.32 -21.00 8.71
N GLU A 44 4.96 -22.27 8.60
CA GLU A 44 5.15 -23.06 7.38
C GLU A 44 4.35 -22.45 6.21
N LYS A 45 3.12 -22.04 6.45
CA LYS A 45 2.26 -21.42 5.43
C LYS A 45 2.85 -20.16 4.83
N VAL A 46 3.56 -19.35 5.62
CA VAL A 46 4.25 -18.15 5.10
C VAL A 46 5.66 -18.46 4.59
N GLY A 47 6.03 -19.75 4.43
CA GLY A 47 7.31 -20.19 3.87
C GLY A 47 8.49 -20.10 4.87
N LEU A 48 8.21 -20.17 6.16
CA LEU A 48 9.21 -20.36 7.22
C LEU A 48 9.21 -21.80 7.70
N LYS A 49 10.26 -22.21 8.42
CA LYS A 49 10.32 -23.53 9.03
C LYS A 49 9.66 -23.51 10.42
N ARG A 50 9.12 -24.62 10.86
CA ARG A 50 8.54 -24.78 12.22
C ARG A 50 9.52 -24.40 13.34
N GLU A 51 10.82 -24.65 13.14
CA GLU A 51 11.88 -24.30 14.10
C GLU A 51 11.98 -22.79 14.36
N HIS A 52 11.56 -21.92 13.43
CA HIS A 52 11.50 -20.48 13.64
C HIS A 52 10.49 -20.04 14.71
N TYR A 53 9.64 -20.96 15.18
CA TYR A 53 8.80 -20.73 16.36
C TYR A 53 9.63 -20.30 17.58
N TYR A 54 10.81 -20.89 17.76
CA TYR A 54 11.69 -20.60 18.89
C TYR A 54 12.69 -19.47 18.61
N SER A 55 12.77 -19.01 17.38
CA SER A 55 13.68 -17.93 16.98
C SER A 55 13.19 -16.58 17.50
N TYR A 56 14.13 -15.73 17.89
CA TYR A 56 13.85 -14.33 18.24
C TYR A 56 14.02 -13.44 17.01
N PRO A 57 13.35 -12.25 16.97
CA PRO A 57 13.41 -11.35 15.83
C PRO A 57 14.83 -10.99 15.38
N HIS A 58 15.77 -10.81 16.30
CA HIS A 58 17.16 -10.48 15.98
C HIS A 58 17.91 -11.57 15.21
N ALA A 59 17.44 -12.81 15.27
CA ALA A 59 18.05 -13.94 14.55
C ALA A 59 17.50 -14.12 13.11
N LEU A 60 16.52 -13.29 12.70
CA LEU A 60 15.84 -13.39 11.40
C LEU A 60 16.25 -12.27 10.45
N SER A 61 16.27 -12.58 9.14
CA SER A 61 16.39 -11.56 8.09
C SER A 61 15.13 -10.67 8.02
N GLY A 62 15.23 -9.51 7.34
CA GLY A 62 14.09 -8.60 7.15
C GLY A 62 12.88 -9.28 6.51
N GLY A 63 13.09 -10.06 5.44
CA GLY A 63 12.03 -10.82 4.79
C GLY A 63 11.42 -11.91 5.66
N GLN A 64 12.22 -12.57 6.51
CA GLN A 64 11.70 -13.54 7.47
C GLN A 64 10.86 -12.88 8.57
N LYS A 65 11.29 -11.73 9.10
CA LYS A 65 10.47 -10.94 10.04
C LYS A 65 9.15 -10.51 9.42
N GLN A 66 9.17 -10.09 8.15
CA GLN A 66 7.96 -9.72 7.42
C GLN A 66 6.99 -10.90 7.29
N ARG A 67 7.49 -12.10 6.99
CA ARG A 67 6.69 -13.34 6.96
C ARG A 67 6.07 -13.66 8.32
N VAL A 68 6.80 -13.44 9.43
CA VAL A 68 6.25 -13.57 10.80
C VAL A 68 5.13 -12.54 11.02
N GLY A 69 5.32 -11.28 10.59
CA GLY A 69 4.30 -10.24 10.64
C GLY A 69 3.03 -10.58 9.85
N ILE A 70 3.19 -11.20 8.67
CA ILE A 70 2.06 -11.70 7.86
C ILE A 70 1.36 -12.85 8.60
N ALA A 71 2.09 -13.86 9.10
CA ALA A 71 1.53 -14.96 9.87
C ALA A 71 0.71 -14.46 11.07
N ARG A 72 1.26 -13.49 11.81
CA ARG A 72 0.55 -12.83 12.94
C ARG A 72 -0.72 -12.14 12.50
N ALA A 73 -0.69 -11.43 11.35
CA ALA A 73 -1.85 -10.70 10.85
C ALA A 73 -3.00 -11.62 10.39
N ILE A 74 -2.68 -12.80 9.85
CA ILE A 74 -3.69 -13.77 9.38
C ILE A 74 -4.13 -14.78 10.44
N ALA A 75 -3.47 -14.82 11.62
CA ALA A 75 -3.80 -15.75 12.71
C ALA A 75 -5.20 -15.55 13.29
N SER A 76 -5.76 -14.33 13.21
CA SER A 76 -7.13 -14.01 13.62
C SER A 76 -8.18 -14.31 12.55
N GLU A 77 -7.80 -14.93 11.42
CA GLU A 77 -8.67 -15.22 10.27
C GLU A 77 -9.47 -14.00 9.78
N PRO A 78 -8.81 -12.86 9.53
CA PRO A 78 -9.50 -11.65 9.12
C PRO A 78 -10.07 -11.79 7.70
N SER A 79 -11.10 -11.01 7.36
CA SER A 79 -11.56 -10.80 5.99
C SER A 79 -10.87 -9.60 5.31
N PHE A 80 -10.27 -8.70 6.10
CA PHE A 80 -9.67 -7.45 5.66
C PHE A 80 -8.32 -7.22 6.35
N VAL A 81 -7.27 -6.90 5.57
CA VAL A 81 -5.91 -6.65 6.07
C VAL A 81 -5.38 -5.34 5.52
N VAL A 82 -4.88 -4.47 6.40
CA VAL A 82 -4.14 -3.26 6.02
C VAL A 82 -2.66 -3.60 5.90
N LEU A 83 -2.07 -3.24 4.78
CA LEU A 83 -0.66 -3.40 4.45
C LEU A 83 -0.05 -1.99 4.33
N ASP A 84 0.67 -1.55 5.36
CA ASP A 84 1.27 -0.22 5.42
C ASP A 84 2.73 -0.31 5.01
N GLU A 85 3.02 0.05 3.76
CA GLU A 85 4.35 -0.05 3.13
C GLU A 85 5.07 -1.38 3.37
N ALA A 86 4.32 -2.46 3.47
CA ALA A 86 4.75 -3.78 3.93
C ALA A 86 5.92 -4.42 3.13
N VAL A 87 6.27 -3.87 1.98
CA VAL A 87 7.35 -4.38 1.10
C VAL A 87 8.41 -3.33 0.75
N SER A 88 8.29 -2.10 1.28
CA SER A 88 9.16 -0.98 0.89
C SER A 88 10.63 -1.15 1.33
N ALA A 89 10.85 -1.76 2.50
CA ALA A 89 12.17 -1.95 3.09
C ALA A 89 12.89 -3.25 2.63
N LEU A 90 12.29 -4.01 1.69
CA LEU A 90 12.82 -5.29 1.23
C LEU A 90 13.56 -5.15 -0.10
N ASP A 91 14.56 -6.01 -0.32
CA ASP A 91 15.19 -6.14 -1.62
C ASP A 91 14.21 -6.66 -2.70
N VAL A 92 14.54 -6.45 -3.97
CA VAL A 92 13.64 -6.73 -5.10
C VAL A 92 13.17 -8.19 -5.13
N SER A 93 14.06 -9.13 -4.83
CA SER A 93 13.73 -10.56 -4.92
C SER A 93 12.82 -11.00 -3.77
N VAL A 94 13.08 -10.52 -2.56
CA VAL A 94 12.24 -10.79 -1.38
C VAL A 94 10.89 -10.09 -1.51
N LYS A 95 10.87 -8.84 -2.04
CA LYS A 95 9.62 -8.12 -2.35
C LYS A 95 8.71 -8.95 -3.26
N ALA A 96 9.24 -9.50 -4.35
CA ALA A 96 8.46 -10.32 -5.27
C ALA A 96 7.89 -11.57 -4.58
N GLN A 97 8.68 -12.24 -3.75
CA GLN A 97 8.23 -13.42 -2.98
C GLN A 97 7.13 -13.08 -1.96
N ILE A 98 7.22 -11.92 -1.31
CA ILE A 98 6.18 -11.48 -0.35
C ILE A 98 4.89 -11.12 -1.08
N LEU A 99 4.97 -10.45 -2.23
CA LEU A 99 3.78 -10.13 -3.04
C LEU A 99 3.09 -11.39 -3.55
N GLN A 100 3.86 -12.37 -4.02
CA GLN A 100 3.32 -13.67 -4.43
C GLN A 100 2.63 -14.39 -3.25
N LEU A 101 3.25 -14.43 -2.07
CA LEU A 101 2.66 -14.99 -0.86
C LEU A 101 1.33 -14.30 -0.49
N LEU A 102 1.27 -12.97 -0.57
CA LEU A 102 0.06 -12.21 -0.29
C LEU A 102 -1.05 -12.51 -1.30
N ASP A 103 -0.72 -12.69 -2.57
CA ASP A 103 -1.67 -13.06 -3.63
C ASP A 103 -2.26 -14.45 -3.38
N GLU A 104 -1.41 -15.45 -3.12
CA GLU A 104 -1.82 -16.81 -2.75
C GLU A 104 -2.73 -16.83 -1.50
N LEU A 105 -2.38 -16.05 -0.47
CA LEU A 105 -3.20 -15.92 0.74
C LEU A 105 -4.54 -15.23 0.47
N SER A 106 -4.57 -14.23 -0.43
CA SER A 106 -5.79 -13.55 -0.83
C SER A 106 -6.77 -14.52 -1.51
N GLU A 107 -6.27 -15.31 -2.44
CA GLU A 107 -7.10 -16.30 -3.16
C GLU A 107 -7.61 -17.40 -2.23
N GLU A 108 -6.74 -17.97 -1.39
CA GLU A 108 -7.08 -19.08 -0.51
C GLU A 108 -8.07 -18.67 0.59
N LYS A 109 -7.79 -17.54 1.27
CA LYS A 109 -8.55 -17.08 2.44
C LYS A 109 -9.61 -16.04 2.11
N LYS A 110 -9.76 -15.66 0.84
CA LYS A 110 -10.69 -14.60 0.38
C LYS A 110 -10.47 -13.27 1.08
N LEU A 111 -9.18 -12.89 1.23
CA LEU A 111 -8.80 -11.66 1.91
C LEU A 111 -8.99 -10.45 0.99
N THR A 112 -9.45 -9.35 1.58
CA THR A 112 -9.39 -8.02 0.96
C THR A 112 -8.21 -7.25 1.54
N TYR A 113 -7.38 -6.66 0.68
CA TYR A 113 -6.25 -5.84 1.10
C TYR A 113 -6.51 -4.35 0.93
N PHE A 114 -6.12 -3.57 1.92
CA PHE A 114 -5.90 -2.14 1.79
C PHE A 114 -4.39 -1.90 1.79
N PHE A 115 -3.84 -1.68 0.58
CA PHE A 115 -2.40 -1.64 0.36
C PHE A 115 -1.91 -0.19 0.23
N ILE A 116 -1.13 0.29 1.19
CA ILE A 116 -0.50 1.61 1.18
C ILE A 116 0.92 1.45 0.62
N THR A 117 1.24 2.18 -0.44
CA THR A 117 2.56 2.12 -1.07
C THR A 117 2.89 3.40 -1.83
N HIS A 118 4.16 3.71 -1.95
CA HIS A 118 4.70 4.70 -2.89
C HIS A 118 5.26 4.06 -4.18
N ASP A 119 5.27 2.72 -4.27
CA ASP A 119 5.76 1.98 -5.43
C ASP A 119 4.62 1.76 -6.44
N LEU A 120 4.58 2.63 -7.46
CA LEU A 120 3.55 2.58 -8.51
C LEU A 120 3.63 1.31 -9.37
N GLY A 121 4.82 0.71 -9.49
CA GLY A 121 4.99 -0.56 -10.18
C GLY A 121 4.27 -1.69 -9.45
N VAL A 122 4.43 -1.75 -8.12
CA VAL A 122 3.69 -2.71 -7.27
C VAL A 122 2.20 -2.43 -7.34
N ALA A 123 1.76 -1.18 -7.16
CA ALA A 123 0.34 -0.83 -7.21
C ALA A 123 -0.32 -1.23 -8.53
N LYS A 124 0.37 -1.04 -9.64
CA LYS A 124 -0.12 -1.40 -10.99
C LYS A 124 -0.46 -2.87 -11.14
N HIS A 125 0.39 -3.74 -10.59
CA HIS A 125 0.30 -5.18 -10.81
C HIS A 125 -0.47 -5.92 -9.70
N PHE A 126 -0.47 -5.37 -8.50
CA PHE A 126 -1.02 -6.02 -7.33
C PHE A 126 -2.43 -5.51 -6.96
N CYS A 127 -2.77 -4.25 -7.27
CA CYS A 127 -4.04 -3.66 -6.86
C CYS A 127 -5.10 -3.65 -7.98
N ASP A 128 -6.34 -4.00 -7.65
CA ASP A 128 -7.49 -3.87 -8.57
C ASP A 128 -7.89 -2.42 -8.77
N ARG A 129 -7.87 -1.63 -7.69
CA ARG A 129 -8.21 -0.21 -7.68
C ARG A 129 -7.12 0.58 -6.98
N ILE A 130 -6.87 1.80 -7.44
CA ILE A 130 -5.84 2.69 -6.88
C ILE A 130 -6.48 4.01 -6.49
N LEU A 131 -6.23 4.42 -5.25
CA LEU A 131 -6.57 5.73 -4.72
C LEU A 131 -5.28 6.56 -4.60
N VAL A 132 -5.23 7.68 -5.30
CA VAL A 132 -4.12 8.63 -5.25
C VAL A 132 -4.42 9.73 -4.25
N MET A 133 -3.49 10.00 -3.35
CA MET A 133 -3.62 11.04 -2.32
C MET A 133 -2.49 12.07 -2.41
N TYR A 134 -2.82 13.33 -2.10
CA TYR A 134 -1.85 14.40 -1.96
C TYR A 134 -2.17 15.25 -0.72
N LEU A 135 -1.20 15.42 0.18
CA LEU A 135 -1.35 16.17 1.45
C LEU A 135 -2.63 15.79 2.21
N GLY A 136 -2.89 14.47 2.38
CA GLY A 136 -4.06 13.96 3.11
C GLY A 136 -5.40 14.10 2.38
N ASN A 137 -5.42 14.60 1.14
CA ASN A 137 -6.65 14.72 0.34
C ASN A 137 -6.65 13.70 -0.79
N ILE A 138 -7.83 13.15 -1.09
CA ILE A 138 -8.04 12.27 -2.24
C ILE A 138 -7.97 13.12 -3.51
N CYS A 139 -7.15 12.70 -4.46
CA CYS A 139 -7.03 13.31 -5.79
C CYS A 139 -7.81 12.53 -6.85
N GLU A 140 -7.63 11.20 -6.86
CA GLU A 140 -8.18 10.35 -7.91
C GLU A 140 -8.37 8.91 -7.39
N LEU A 141 -9.42 8.23 -7.85
CA LEU A 141 -9.68 6.81 -7.58
C LEU A 141 -10.22 6.15 -8.83
N ALA A 142 -9.55 5.10 -9.30
CA ALA A 142 -9.99 4.35 -10.46
C ALA A 142 -9.57 2.87 -10.39
N PRO A 143 -10.12 2.00 -11.24
CA PRO A 143 -9.53 0.70 -11.53
C PRO A 143 -8.08 0.87 -11.97
N SER A 144 -7.17 -0.02 -11.51
CA SER A 144 -5.73 0.11 -11.76
C SER A 144 -5.43 0.30 -13.25
N LYS A 145 -5.97 -0.57 -14.11
CA LYS A 145 -5.76 -0.49 -15.58
C LYS A 145 -6.18 0.86 -16.16
N GLU A 146 -7.30 1.40 -15.67
CA GLU A 146 -7.84 2.68 -16.17
C GLU A 146 -6.98 3.85 -15.70
N LEU A 147 -6.58 3.89 -14.43
CA LEU A 147 -5.71 4.94 -13.90
C LEU A 147 -4.40 5.07 -14.69
N PHE A 148 -3.80 3.95 -15.09
CA PHE A 148 -2.56 3.96 -15.89
C PHE A 148 -2.77 4.33 -17.35
N ARG A 149 -3.97 4.15 -17.90
CA ARG A 149 -4.33 4.48 -19.27
C ARG A 149 -4.81 5.93 -19.42
N ASN A 150 -5.71 6.36 -18.54
CA ASN A 150 -6.42 7.63 -18.58
C ASN A 150 -6.38 8.31 -17.20
N ARG A 151 -5.40 9.19 -17.01
CA ARG A 151 -5.17 9.93 -15.77
C ARG A 151 -5.95 11.23 -15.83
N LEU A 152 -6.79 11.48 -14.84
CA LEU A 152 -7.63 12.67 -14.83
C LEU A 152 -7.01 13.80 -14.01
N HIS A 153 -6.45 13.48 -12.82
CA HIS A 153 -5.87 14.50 -11.96
C HIS A 153 -4.44 14.87 -12.41
N PRO A 154 -4.10 16.18 -12.53
CA PRO A 154 -2.75 16.62 -12.92
C PRO A 154 -1.63 16.09 -12.02
N TYR A 155 -1.88 15.85 -10.73
CA TYR A 155 -0.92 15.21 -9.84
C TYR A 155 -0.67 13.74 -10.23
N THR A 156 -1.71 12.98 -10.51
CA THR A 156 -1.60 11.58 -10.98
C THR A 156 -0.82 11.50 -12.30
N GLU A 157 -1.09 12.44 -13.21
CA GLU A 157 -0.36 12.56 -14.47
C GLU A 157 1.15 12.73 -14.21
N SER A 158 1.51 13.73 -13.41
CA SER A 158 2.91 14.01 -13.06
C SER A 158 3.58 12.86 -12.28
N LEU A 159 2.84 12.22 -11.37
CA LEU A 159 3.34 11.10 -10.58
C LEU A 159 3.69 9.90 -11.47
N LEU A 160 2.82 9.56 -12.41
CA LEU A 160 3.01 8.42 -13.32
C LEU A 160 4.04 8.71 -14.42
N ASP A 161 4.21 9.96 -14.84
CA ASP A 161 5.22 10.36 -15.81
C ASP A 161 6.64 10.38 -15.21
N SER A 162 6.75 10.49 -13.87
CA SER A 162 8.02 10.38 -13.17
C SER A 162 8.55 8.94 -13.07
N VAL A 163 7.73 7.92 -13.36
CA VAL A 163 8.15 6.52 -13.35
C VAL A 163 9.01 6.23 -14.58
N PRO A 164 10.28 5.80 -14.43
CA PRO A 164 11.12 5.47 -15.55
C PRO A 164 10.50 4.33 -16.39
N ARG A 165 10.25 4.58 -17.66
CA ARG A 165 9.85 3.53 -18.61
C ARG A 165 11.11 2.98 -19.26
N LEU A 166 11.26 1.66 -19.26
CA LEU A 166 12.27 0.99 -20.07
C LEU A 166 11.83 1.06 -21.54
N ALA A 167 12.14 2.18 -22.20
CA ALA A 167 11.93 2.34 -23.64
C ALA A 167 13.12 1.71 -24.35
N ILE A 168 12.95 0.48 -24.83
CA ILE A 168 13.91 -0.17 -25.74
C ILE A 168 13.61 0.42 -27.13
N GLY A 169 14.46 1.34 -27.60
CA GLY A 169 14.41 1.87 -28.98
C GLY A 169 13.56 3.13 -29.21
N GLU A 170 12.97 3.72 -28.21
CA GLU A 170 12.27 5.03 -28.32
C GLU A 170 13.15 6.16 -27.75
N GLU A 171 13.04 7.37 -28.33
CA GLU A 171 13.68 8.57 -27.78
C GLU A 171 13.26 8.78 -26.33
N ARG A 172 14.23 8.99 -25.44
CA ARG A 172 13.98 9.31 -24.02
C ARG A 172 13.15 10.58 -23.96
N LYS A 173 11.84 10.46 -23.71
CA LYS A 173 11.07 11.63 -23.29
C LYS A 173 11.69 12.19 -22.02
N GLN A 174 12.02 13.48 -22.03
CA GLN A 174 12.49 14.17 -20.82
C GLN A 174 11.41 13.96 -19.74
N VAL A 175 11.84 13.38 -18.61
CA VAL A 175 10.96 13.25 -17.44
C VAL A 175 10.67 14.67 -16.97
N GLU A 176 9.44 15.11 -17.10
CA GLU A 176 8.99 16.40 -16.56
C GLU A 176 9.01 16.33 -15.03
N VAL A 177 10.02 16.95 -14.43
CA VAL A 177 10.09 17.07 -12.97
C VAL A 177 9.03 18.06 -12.50
N LEU A 178 8.25 17.66 -11.49
CA LEU A 178 7.32 18.56 -10.79
C LEU A 178 8.10 19.73 -10.17
N GLU A 179 7.90 20.94 -10.69
CA GLU A 179 8.48 22.16 -10.15
C GLU A 179 7.85 22.54 -8.80
N GLY A 180 8.62 23.24 -7.96
CA GLY A 180 8.19 23.77 -6.66
C GLY A 180 8.31 22.78 -5.52
N GLU A 181 8.43 23.33 -4.31
CA GLU A 181 8.50 22.56 -3.07
C GLU A 181 7.14 21.97 -2.71
N VAL A 182 7.13 20.83 -2.01
CA VAL A 182 5.92 20.24 -1.46
C VAL A 182 5.44 21.12 -0.30
N PRO A 183 4.22 21.68 -0.34
CA PRO A 183 3.69 22.49 0.74
C PRO A 183 3.57 21.69 2.06
N SER A 184 3.56 22.40 3.18
CA SER A 184 3.40 21.77 4.49
C SER A 184 2.04 21.07 4.61
N ALA A 185 2.05 19.81 5.06
CA ALA A 185 0.83 19.08 5.37
C ALA A 185 0.11 19.59 6.62
N ILE A 186 0.83 20.31 7.52
CA ILE A 186 0.26 20.92 8.75
C ILE A 186 -0.56 22.17 8.39
N ASN A 187 -0.04 22.98 7.43
CA ASN A 187 -0.73 24.17 6.93
C ASN A 187 -0.88 24.06 5.40
N PRO A 188 -1.80 23.22 4.93
CA PRO A 188 -2.00 23.04 3.49
C PRO A 188 -2.49 24.32 2.83
N PRO A 189 -2.19 24.53 1.54
CA PRO A 189 -2.71 25.67 0.78
C PRO A 189 -4.24 25.72 0.81
N LYS A 190 -4.81 26.94 0.75
CA LYS A 190 -6.26 27.10 0.54
C LYS A 190 -6.66 26.54 -0.83
N GLY A 191 -7.91 26.16 -0.98
CA GLY A 191 -8.42 25.62 -2.23
C GLY A 191 -7.92 24.21 -2.55
N CYS A 192 -7.57 23.95 -3.79
CA CYS A 192 -6.98 22.69 -4.23
C CYS A 192 -5.56 22.53 -3.64
N PRO A 193 -5.25 21.48 -2.86
CA PRO A 193 -3.93 21.33 -2.25
C PRO A 193 -2.77 21.26 -3.24
N PHE A 194 -3.05 20.86 -4.47
CA PHE A 194 -2.03 20.72 -5.52
C PHE A 194 -1.84 21.99 -6.37
N HIS A 195 -2.67 23.05 -6.20
CA HIS A 195 -2.68 24.21 -7.08
C HIS A 195 -1.31 24.90 -7.24
N THR A 196 -0.48 24.93 -6.18
CA THR A 196 0.86 25.57 -6.20
C THR A 196 1.87 24.90 -7.13
N ARG A 197 1.60 23.66 -7.53
CA ARG A 197 2.46 22.83 -8.39
C ARG A 197 1.73 22.36 -9.66
N CYS A 198 0.49 22.79 -9.84
CA CYS A 198 -0.37 22.35 -10.94
C CYS A 198 -0.14 23.20 -12.20
N LYS A 199 0.34 22.59 -13.28
CA LYS A 199 0.48 23.26 -14.58
C LYS A 199 -0.86 23.68 -15.22
N LYS A 200 -1.97 23.07 -14.76
CA LYS A 200 -3.35 23.35 -15.24
C LYS A 200 -4.15 24.13 -14.18
N CYS A 201 -3.45 24.92 -13.32
CA CYS A 201 -4.08 25.71 -12.27
C CYS A 201 -4.99 26.80 -12.85
N MET A 202 -6.18 26.95 -12.26
CA MET A 202 -7.16 28.00 -12.56
C MET A 202 -7.37 28.86 -11.30
N ASP A 203 -7.93 30.07 -11.43
CA ASP A 203 -8.16 30.98 -10.31
C ASP A 203 -8.99 30.34 -9.18
N ILE A 204 -10.01 29.56 -9.54
CA ILE A 204 -10.85 28.84 -8.60
C ILE A 204 -10.05 27.83 -7.76
N CYS A 205 -8.99 27.23 -8.32
CA CYS A 205 -8.15 26.28 -7.57
C CYS A 205 -7.43 26.89 -6.39
N MET A 206 -7.22 28.22 -6.37
CA MET A 206 -6.58 28.92 -5.26
C MET A 206 -7.53 29.22 -4.08
N VAL A 207 -8.83 29.22 -4.34
CA VAL A 207 -9.84 29.65 -3.36
C VAL A 207 -10.78 28.55 -2.89
N GLU A 208 -11.15 27.61 -3.77
CA GLU A 208 -12.10 26.54 -3.47
C GLU A 208 -11.48 25.17 -3.58
N LYS A 209 -11.88 24.25 -2.68
CA LYS A 209 -11.53 22.83 -2.81
C LYS A 209 -12.40 22.18 -3.88
N PRO A 210 -11.79 21.42 -4.84
CA PRO A 210 -12.57 20.71 -5.84
C PRO A 210 -13.47 19.65 -5.19
N LYS A 211 -14.66 19.48 -5.73
CA LYS A 211 -15.56 18.40 -5.35
C LYS A 211 -15.02 17.07 -5.86
N TYR A 212 -15.24 16.01 -5.09
CA TYR A 212 -14.94 14.65 -5.51
C TYR A 212 -16.11 14.14 -6.35
N VAL A 213 -15.91 13.96 -7.65
CA VAL A 213 -16.95 13.63 -8.62
C VAL A 213 -16.59 12.39 -9.42
N GLU A 214 -17.59 11.63 -9.84
CA GLU A 214 -17.43 10.58 -10.84
C GLU A 214 -17.41 11.24 -12.23
N ALA A 215 -16.20 11.34 -12.81
CA ALA A 215 -16.00 11.94 -14.13
C ALA A 215 -16.27 10.93 -15.26
N GLU A 216 -15.93 9.67 -15.03
CA GLU A 216 -16.18 8.54 -15.93
C GLU A 216 -16.64 7.33 -15.09
N PRO A 217 -17.26 6.29 -15.66
CA PRO A 217 -17.75 5.13 -14.91
C PRO A 217 -16.67 4.49 -14.01
N ASN A 218 -16.92 4.45 -12.71
CA ASN A 218 -15.99 3.97 -11.67
C ASN A 218 -14.66 4.74 -11.58
N HIS A 219 -14.55 5.93 -12.19
CA HIS A 219 -13.37 6.78 -12.18
C HIS A 219 -13.71 8.13 -11.55
N PHE A 220 -13.19 8.37 -10.37
CA PHE A 220 -13.50 9.51 -9.53
C PHE A 220 -12.29 10.44 -9.44
N VAL A 221 -12.54 11.75 -9.46
CA VAL A 221 -11.49 12.76 -9.40
C VAL A 221 -11.93 13.97 -8.59
N ALA A 222 -11.01 14.58 -7.85
CA ALA A 222 -11.19 15.84 -7.13
C ALA A 222 -10.40 16.95 -7.87
N CYS A 223 -10.95 17.44 -8.97
CA CYS A 223 -10.30 18.47 -9.80
C CYS A 223 -11.34 19.33 -10.51
N HIS A 224 -11.20 20.66 -10.43
CA HIS A 224 -12.10 21.61 -11.07
C HIS A 224 -12.18 21.53 -12.60
N LEU A 225 -11.23 20.85 -13.25
CA LEU A 225 -11.31 20.55 -14.68
C LEU A 225 -12.50 19.65 -15.04
N TYR A 226 -13.04 18.93 -14.05
CA TYR A 226 -14.14 17.98 -14.20
C TYR A 226 -15.41 18.40 -13.46
N ASP A 227 -15.44 19.61 -12.90
CA ASP A 227 -16.67 20.15 -12.33
C ASP A 227 -17.73 20.24 -13.44
N LYS A 228 -18.83 19.52 -13.26
CA LYS A 228 -19.97 19.65 -14.18
C LYS A 228 -20.42 21.10 -14.09
N LYS A 229 -20.37 21.85 -15.19
CA LYS A 229 -21.04 23.15 -15.28
C LYS A 229 -22.51 22.89 -14.98
N GLU A 230 -22.99 23.40 -13.85
CA GLU A 230 -24.44 23.50 -13.62
C GLU A 230 -24.98 24.38 -14.73
N ASN A 231 -25.72 23.76 -15.67
CA ASN A 231 -26.51 24.48 -16.70
C ASN A 231 -27.75 25.05 -16.05
#